data_be8882423cf61bab30d3a7d19cb86443
#
_entry.id   be8882423cf61bab30d3a7d19cb86443
#
_cell.length_a   1.000
_cell.length_b   1.000
_cell.length_c   1.000
_cell.angle_alpha   90.00
_cell.angle_beta   90.00
_cell.angle_gamma   90.00
#
_symmetry.space_group_name_H-M   'P 1'
#
loop_
_entity.id
_entity.type
_entity.pdbx_description
1 polymer ?
#
loop_
_entity_poly.entity_id
_entity_poly.type
_entity_poly.pdbx_seq_one_letter_code
_entity_poly.pdbx_strand_id
1 'polypeptide(L)'
;DADITGPSIPKSFGLTERVTCNEDGTVMYPETSKNGIKVMSLNLLMEKETDPVIWRGPVIAGVVKQFWEDVDWDETDCMFVDCPPGTGDVPLTVFQSMPIDGIIIVTSPQDLVSMIVEKAINMAKLMNIPVLGIVENMSYFKCPDCGNIHYIYGKSKIDEVAAANDIKTVAKLPMDAKVAGLVDSGKAEELDVSALDGIFDAIMA
;
A
#
# COMPACT_ATOMS: atom_id res chain seq x y z
N ASP A 1 4.91 -2.12 -5.95
CA ASP A 1 4.59 -0.70 -5.98
C ASP A 1 3.88 -0.36 -7.30
N ALA A 2 2.57 -0.20 -7.24
CA ALA A 2 1.73 0.11 -8.39
C ALA A 2 1.37 1.61 -8.49
N ASP A 3 1.83 2.45 -7.57
CA ASP A 3 1.78 3.90 -7.74
C ASP A 3 2.91 4.38 -8.65
N ILE A 4 2.72 4.15 -9.94
CA ILE A 4 3.71 4.43 -10.98
C ILE A 4 4.07 5.93 -11.06
N THR A 5 3.18 6.81 -10.63
CA THR A 5 3.36 8.27 -10.71
C THR A 5 4.06 8.86 -9.49
N GLY A 6 3.99 8.18 -8.36
CA GLY A 6 4.61 8.61 -7.10
C GLY A 6 5.19 7.45 -6.30
N PRO A 7 6.01 6.59 -6.94
CA PRO A 7 6.49 5.37 -6.30
C PRO A 7 7.37 5.70 -5.09
N SER A 8 7.08 5.07 -3.94
CA SER A 8 7.74 5.36 -2.66
C SER A 8 8.31 4.13 -1.95
N ILE A 9 7.88 2.94 -2.34
CA ILE A 9 8.24 1.69 -1.65
C ILE A 9 9.75 1.43 -1.63
N PRO A 10 10.50 1.54 -2.76
CA PRO A 10 11.95 1.31 -2.72
C PRO A 10 12.66 2.21 -1.72
N LYS A 11 12.33 3.51 -1.71
CA LYS A 11 12.92 4.47 -0.78
C LYS A 11 12.61 4.12 0.66
N SER A 12 11.38 3.70 0.97
CA SER A 12 10.95 3.32 2.32
C SER A 12 11.72 2.11 2.86
N PHE A 13 12.14 1.20 1.97
CA PHE A 13 12.95 0.01 2.30
C PHE A 13 14.46 0.21 2.11
N GLY A 14 14.90 1.40 1.69
CA GLY A 14 16.32 1.70 1.45
C GLY A 14 16.92 0.98 0.25
N LEU A 15 16.10 0.63 -0.74
CA LEU A 15 16.51 -0.03 -1.97
C LEU A 15 16.93 1.01 -3.00
N THR A 16 18.15 0.89 -3.51
CA THR A 16 18.75 1.82 -4.48
C THR A 16 19.30 1.15 -5.71
N GLU A 17 19.40 -0.17 -5.67
CA GLU A 17 19.93 -0.95 -6.81
C GLU A 17 18.86 -1.08 -7.89
N ARG A 18 19.30 -1.21 -9.12
CA ARG A 18 18.38 -1.38 -10.24
C ARG A 18 17.95 -2.83 -10.37
N VAL A 19 16.72 -3.01 -10.79
CA VAL A 19 16.23 -4.31 -11.24
C VAL A 19 17.07 -4.83 -12.37
N THR A 20 17.46 -6.10 -12.28
CA THR A 20 18.16 -6.83 -13.34
C THR A 20 17.17 -7.67 -14.13
N CYS A 21 17.56 -8.04 -15.34
CA CYS A 21 16.77 -8.92 -16.21
C CYS A 21 17.62 -10.13 -16.62
N ASN A 22 16.94 -11.19 -17.10
CA ASN A 22 17.61 -12.29 -17.78
C ASN A 22 18.27 -11.82 -19.09
N GLU A 23 19.08 -12.68 -19.72
CA GLU A 23 19.84 -12.36 -20.95
C GLU A 23 18.95 -11.89 -22.11
N ASP A 24 17.75 -12.41 -22.20
CA ASP A 24 16.77 -12.08 -23.25
C ASP A 24 15.92 -10.85 -22.92
N GLY A 25 16.03 -10.30 -21.70
CA GLY A 25 15.24 -9.14 -21.23
C GLY A 25 13.75 -9.42 -21.04
N THR A 26 13.35 -10.70 -20.95
CA THR A 26 11.94 -11.11 -20.84
C THR A 26 11.47 -11.30 -19.41
N VAL A 27 12.40 -11.54 -18.47
CA VAL A 27 12.11 -11.75 -17.05
C VAL A 27 12.88 -10.74 -16.22
N MET A 28 12.21 -10.05 -15.32
CA MET A 28 12.79 -9.11 -14.37
C MET A 28 12.97 -9.78 -13.00
N TYR A 29 14.08 -9.50 -12.34
CA TYR A 29 14.36 -9.98 -10.98
C TYR A 29 14.12 -8.84 -10.00
N PRO A 30 13.17 -8.97 -9.04
CA PRO A 30 12.86 -7.92 -8.09
C PRO A 30 14.05 -7.66 -7.16
N GLU A 31 14.15 -6.41 -6.68
CA GLU A 31 15.13 -6.07 -5.65
C GLU A 31 14.67 -6.65 -4.30
N THR A 32 15.63 -7.03 -3.45
CA THR A 32 15.32 -7.69 -2.19
C THR A 32 15.77 -6.84 -1.01
N SER A 33 14.85 -6.59 -0.08
CA SER A 33 15.12 -5.86 1.15
C SER A 33 16.00 -6.64 2.13
N LYS A 34 16.45 -5.98 3.19
CA LYS A 34 17.30 -6.57 4.23
C LYS A 34 16.69 -7.82 4.87
N ASN A 35 15.36 -7.86 5.02
CA ASN A 35 14.65 -9.00 5.63
C ASN A 35 14.09 -9.98 4.59
N GLY A 36 14.47 -9.85 3.31
CA GLY A 36 14.07 -10.78 2.26
C GLY A 36 12.77 -10.44 1.55
N ILE A 37 12.24 -9.22 1.71
CA ILE A 37 11.04 -8.78 0.99
C ILE A 37 11.43 -8.43 -0.44
N LYS A 38 10.84 -9.11 -1.41
CA LYS A 38 11.00 -8.80 -2.84
C LYS A 38 10.19 -7.56 -3.19
N VAL A 39 10.80 -6.59 -3.83
CA VAL A 39 10.18 -5.32 -4.20
C VAL A 39 10.35 -5.05 -5.69
N MET A 40 9.25 -4.73 -6.35
CA MET A 40 9.22 -4.25 -7.71
C MET A 40 8.55 -2.88 -7.76
N SER A 41 9.21 -1.93 -8.41
CA SER A 41 8.74 -0.56 -8.56
C SER A 41 9.33 0.07 -9.81
N LEU A 42 8.61 1.02 -10.40
CA LEU A 42 9.12 1.74 -11.56
C LEU A 42 10.43 2.49 -11.28
N ASN A 43 10.60 3.02 -10.07
CA ASN A 43 11.83 3.72 -9.68
C ASN A 43 13.09 2.84 -9.80
N LEU A 44 12.95 1.53 -9.64
CA LEU A 44 14.07 0.58 -9.79
C LEU A 44 14.41 0.29 -11.25
N LEU A 45 13.56 0.70 -12.19
CA LEU A 45 13.78 0.59 -13.64
C LEU A 45 14.29 1.88 -14.28
N MET A 46 14.10 3.02 -13.63
CA MET A 46 14.42 4.34 -14.18
C MET A 46 15.90 4.68 -14.00
N GLU A 47 16.46 5.50 -14.91
CA GLU A 47 17.82 6.01 -14.78
C GLU A 47 17.99 6.98 -13.62
N LYS A 48 16.98 7.78 -13.36
CA LYS A 48 16.91 8.73 -12.24
C LYS A 48 15.54 8.66 -11.60
N GLU A 49 15.49 8.49 -10.30
CA GLU A 49 14.24 8.49 -9.52
C GLU A 49 13.42 9.78 -9.67
N THR A 50 14.08 10.89 -10.03
CA THR A 50 13.45 12.20 -10.18
C THR A 50 12.91 12.45 -11.58
N ASP A 51 13.08 11.53 -12.52
CA ASP A 51 12.56 11.71 -13.87
C ASP A 51 11.03 11.60 -13.86
N PRO A 52 10.30 12.57 -14.42
CA PRO A 52 8.85 12.54 -14.36
C PRO A 52 8.28 11.47 -15.29
N VAL A 53 7.37 10.67 -14.76
CA VAL A 53 6.60 9.70 -15.55
C VAL A 53 5.37 10.39 -16.13
N ILE A 54 5.42 10.72 -17.42
CA ILE A 54 4.32 11.39 -18.14
C ILE A 54 3.60 10.35 -19.00
N TRP A 55 3.04 9.32 -18.38
CA TRP A 55 2.31 8.29 -19.09
C TRP A 55 0.81 8.43 -18.88
N ARG A 56 0.05 7.94 -19.86
CA ARG A 56 -1.42 7.89 -19.77
C ARG A 56 -1.87 6.58 -19.11
N GLY A 57 -3.06 6.59 -18.51
CA GLY A 57 -3.64 5.48 -17.79
C GLY A 57 -3.42 4.09 -18.41
N PRO A 58 -3.70 3.86 -19.70
CA PRO A 58 -3.51 2.55 -20.33
C PRO A 58 -2.06 2.05 -20.34
N VAL A 59 -1.07 2.96 -20.42
CA VAL A 59 0.35 2.60 -20.36
C VAL A 59 0.72 2.22 -18.93
N ILE A 60 0.27 2.99 -17.95
CA ILE A 60 0.49 2.72 -16.52
C ILE A 60 -0.11 1.35 -16.16
N ALA A 61 -1.34 1.09 -16.56
CA ALA A 61 -2.00 -0.19 -16.35
C ALA A 61 -1.23 -1.36 -16.99
N GLY A 62 -0.65 -1.15 -18.18
CA GLY A 62 0.22 -2.12 -18.84
C GLY A 62 1.47 -2.46 -18.05
N VAL A 63 2.13 -1.45 -17.44
CA VAL A 63 3.32 -1.66 -16.60
C VAL A 63 2.97 -2.44 -15.34
N VAL A 64 1.87 -2.11 -14.67
CA VAL A 64 1.43 -2.85 -13.48
C VAL A 64 1.15 -4.31 -13.81
N LYS A 65 0.57 -4.59 -14.99
CA LYS A 65 0.36 -5.95 -15.47
C LYS A 65 1.69 -6.67 -15.73
N GLN A 66 2.67 -5.99 -16.33
CA GLN A 66 4.02 -6.55 -16.52
C GLN A 66 4.72 -6.86 -15.20
N PHE A 67 4.53 -6.06 -14.15
CA PHE A 67 5.05 -6.36 -12.82
C PHE A 67 4.47 -7.65 -12.23
N TRP A 68 3.29 -8.04 -12.64
CA TRP A 68 2.72 -9.34 -12.29
C TRP A 68 3.21 -10.47 -13.18
N GLU A 69 3.25 -10.28 -14.49
CA GLU A 69 3.48 -11.34 -15.47
C GLU A 69 4.96 -11.62 -15.78
N ASP A 70 5.82 -10.55 -15.79
CA ASP A 70 7.20 -10.61 -16.28
C ASP A 70 8.23 -10.52 -15.16
N VAL A 71 7.84 -10.49 -13.88
CA VAL A 71 8.73 -10.50 -12.71
C VAL A 71 8.83 -11.91 -12.12
N ASP A 72 10.04 -12.33 -11.79
CA ASP A 72 10.29 -13.58 -11.08
C ASP A 72 9.95 -13.43 -9.58
N TRP A 73 8.73 -13.81 -9.24
CA TRP A 73 8.21 -13.83 -7.86
C TRP A 73 8.44 -15.16 -7.14
N ASP A 74 9.31 -16.05 -7.67
CA ASP A 74 9.54 -17.39 -7.14
C ASP A 74 9.64 -17.43 -5.61
N GLU A 75 9.09 -18.50 -5.00
CA GLU A 75 9.05 -18.70 -3.55
C GLU A 75 8.42 -17.54 -2.73
N THR A 76 7.42 -16.84 -3.30
CA THR A 76 6.70 -15.78 -2.59
C THR A 76 5.37 -16.30 -2.03
N ASP A 77 5.21 -16.29 -0.68
CA ASP A 77 4.01 -16.75 0.01
C ASP A 77 2.86 -15.74 -0.05
N CYS A 78 3.17 -14.46 -0.04
CA CYS A 78 2.18 -13.38 -0.03
C CYS A 78 2.67 -12.17 -0.80
N MET A 79 1.81 -11.58 -1.61
CA MET A 79 2.10 -10.36 -2.38
C MET A 79 1.21 -9.21 -1.94
N PHE A 80 1.80 -8.06 -1.67
CA PHE A 80 1.11 -6.80 -1.43
C PHE A 80 1.27 -5.90 -2.65
N VAL A 81 0.16 -5.37 -3.15
CA VAL A 81 0.15 -4.40 -4.24
C VAL A 81 -0.22 -3.03 -3.68
N ASP A 82 0.76 -2.13 -3.59
CA ASP A 82 0.55 -0.74 -3.16
C ASP A 82 0.00 0.08 -4.33
N CYS A 83 -1.28 0.40 -4.26
CA CYS A 83 -2.00 1.09 -5.31
C CYS A 83 -2.00 2.61 -5.10
N PRO A 84 -2.04 3.42 -6.19
CA PRO A 84 -2.26 4.85 -6.06
C PRO A 84 -3.61 5.17 -5.38
N PRO A 85 -3.75 6.37 -4.80
CA PRO A 85 -4.98 6.74 -4.10
C PRO A 85 -6.20 6.76 -5.04
N GLY A 86 -7.34 6.35 -4.48
CA GLY A 86 -8.63 6.39 -5.16
C GLY A 86 -8.99 5.10 -5.89
N THR A 87 -9.97 5.21 -6.80
CA THR A 87 -10.57 4.08 -7.52
C THR A 87 -10.36 4.20 -9.04
N GLY A 88 -9.17 4.66 -9.44
CA GLY A 88 -8.81 4.90 -10.84
C GLY A 88 -8.40 3.65 -11.61
N ASP A 89 -7.77 3.87 -12.77
CA ASP A 89 -7.41 2.80 -13.72
C ASP A 89 -6.47 1.74 -13.14
N VAL A 90 -5.54 2.13 -12.26
CA VAL A 90 -4.56 1.19 -11.69
C VAL A 90 -5.20 0.19 -10.73
N PRO A 91 -5.92 0.61 -9.67
CA PRO A 91 -6.65 -0.34 -8.82
C PRO A 91 -7.61 -1.22 -9.62
N LEU A 92 -8.31 -0.66 -10.61
CA LEU A 92 -9.20 -1.44 -11.46
C LEU A 92 -8.44 -2.51 -12.27
N THR A 93 -7.28 -2.16 -12.83
CA THR A 93 -6.42 -3.11 -13.56
C THR A 93 -5.91 -4.22 -12.66
N VAL A 94 -5.44 -3.88 -11.45
CA VAL A 94 -5.02 -4.86 -10.44
C VAL A 94 -6.15 -5.85 -10.17
N PHE A 95 -7.36 -5.36 -9.90
CA PHE A 95 -8.53 -6.20 -9.60
C PHE A 95 -9.00 -7.06 -10.78
N GLN A 96 -8.75 -6.64 -12.01
CA GLN A 96 -9.15 -7.38 -13.21
C GLN A 96 -8.08 -8.35 -13.74
N SER A 97 -6.81 -8.08 -13.44
CA SER A 97 -5.68 -8.79 -14.06
C SER A 97 -4.93 -9.72 -13.09
N MET A 98 -5.15 -9.57 -11.79
CA MET A 98 -4.46 -10.36 -10.77
C MET A 98 -5.45 -11.17 -9.93
N PRO A 99 -5.06 -12.35 -9.43
CA PRO A 99 -5.86 -13.15 -8.50
C PRO A 99 -5.80 -12.53 -7.10
N ILE A 100 -6.67 -11.55 -6.82
CA ILE A 100 -6.69 -10.81 -5.54
C ILE A 100 -7.53 -11.56 -4.53
N ASP A 101 -6.93 -11.97 -3.41
CA ASP A 101 -7.61 -12.61 -2.28
C ASP A 101 -8.41 -11.62 -1.44
N GLY A 102 -7.97 -10.36 -1.37
CA GLY A 102 -8.69 -9.32 -0.65
C GLY A 102 -8.00 -7.96 -0.71
N ILE A 103 -8.65 -6.95 -0.18
CA ILE A 103 -8.10 -5.59 -0.08
C ILE A 103 -8.07 -5.10 1.36
N ILE A 104 -7.06 -4.26 1.64
CA ILE A 104 -6.96 -3.45 2.85
C ILE A 104 -7.14 -2.00 2.41
N ILE A 105 -8.08 -1.30 3.04
CA ILE A 105 -8.32 0.11 2.75
C ILE A 105 -7.53 0.94 3.74
N VAL A 106 -6.59 1.75 3.23
CA VAL A 106 -5.83 2.70 4.05
C VAL A 106 -6.44 4.08 3.92
N THR A 107 -6.68 4.74 5.05
CA THR A 107 -7.42 5.99 5.14
C THR A 107 -6.87 6.91 6.22
N SER A 108 -7.44 8.11 6.36
CA SER A 108 -7.19 9.06 7.46
C SER A 108 -8.52 9.60 7.99
N PRO A 109 -8.58 10.18 9.22
CA PRO A 109 -9.84 10.50 9.91
C PRO A 109 -10.58 11.74 9.40
N GLN A 110 -10.35 12.20 8.17
CA GLN A 110 -11.03 13.38 7.60
C GLN A 110 -12.40 13.02 7.01
N ASP A 111 -13.41 13.84 7.23
CA ASP A 111 -14.80 13.58 6.76
C ASP A 111 -14.92 13.35 5.24
N LEU A 112 -14.14 14.05 4.42
CA LEU A 112 -14.12 13.84 2.96
C LEU A 112 -13.59 12.46 2.56
N VAL A 113 -12.78 11.86 3.42
CA VAL A 113 -12.16 10.54 3.16
C VAL A 113 -13.16 9.42 3.37
N SER A 114 -14.17 9.57 4.22
CA SER A 114 -15.21 8.53 4.40
C SER A 114 -15.95 8.22 3.09
N MET A 115 -16.20 9.22 2.25
CA MET A 115 -16.79 9.00 0.91
C MET A 115 -15.84 8.23 -0.02
N ILE A 116 -14.52 8.44 0.10
CA ILE A 116 -13.52 7.70 -0.70
C ILE A 116 -13.45 6.25 -0.23
N VAL A 117 -13.49 6.01 1.06
CA VAL A 117 -13.55 4.67 1.65
C VAL A 117 -14.80 3.92 1.16
N GLU A 118 -15.98 4.56 1.19
CA GLU A 118 -17.21 3.96 0.68
C GLU A 118 -17.12 3.62 -0.82
N LYS A 119 -16.50 4.47 -1.63
CA LYS A 119 -16.25 4.18 -3.05
C LYS A 119 -15.35 2.96 -3.23
N ALA A 120 -14.27 2.84 -2.44
CA ALA A 120 -13.38 1.70 -2.48
C ALA A 120 -14.11 0.40 -2.08
N ILE A 121 -14.90 0.44 -1.01
CA ILE A 121 -15.75 -0.69 -0.58
C ILE A 121 -16.73 -1.10 -1.69
N ASN A 122 -17.41 -0.13 -2.29
CA ASN A 122 -18.38 -0.40 -3.35
C ASN A 122 -17.70 -0.99 -4.59
N MET A 123 -16.50 -0.51 -4.95
CA MET A 123 -15.72 -1.07 -6.05
C MET A 123 -15.33 -2.53 -5.76
N ALA A 124 -14.83 -2.81 -4.56
CA ALA A 124 -14.51 -4.17 -4.13
C ALA A 124 -15.72 -5.11 -4.21
N LYS A 125 -16.91 -4.64 -3.73
CA LYS A 125 -18.16 -5.39 -3.82
C LYS A 125 -18.56 -5.68 -5.28
N LEU A 126 -18.44 -4.69 -6.17
CA LEU A 126 -18.74 -4.87 -7.60
C LEU A 126 -17.80 -5.87 -8.26
N MET A 127 -16.56 -5.93 -7.82
CA MET A 127 -15.55 -6.87 -8.34
C MET A 127 -15.56 -8.21 -7.58
N ASN A 128 -16.45 -8.36 -6.59
CA ASN A 128 -16.55 -9.54 -5.73
C ASN A 128 -15.24 -9.88 -4.98
N ILE A 129 -14.52 -8.85 -4.54
CA ILE A 129 -13.28 -8.96 -3.78
C ILE A 129 -13.59 -8.61 -2.31
N PRO A 130 -13.19 -9.43 -1.34
CA PRO A 130 -13.43 -9.14 0.07
C PRO A 130 -12.59 -7.96 0.56
N VAL A 131 -13.17 -7.15 1.47
CA VAL A 131 -12.43 -6.16 2.24
C VAL A 131 -11.99 -6.80 3.55
N LEU A 132 -10.69 -7.09 3.68
CA LEU A 132 -10.10 -7.79 4.83
C LEU A 132 -10.03 -6.90 6.06
N GLY A 133 -9.80 -5.60 5.85
CA GLY A 133 -9.73 -4.64 6.94
C GLY A 133 -9.55 -3.20 6.48
N ILE A 134 -9.61 -2.30 7.47
CA ILE A 134 -9.35 -0.87 7.27
C ILE A 134 -8.23 -0.44 8.21
N VAL A 135 -7.27 0.31 7.67
CA VAL A 135 -6.20 0.95 8.45
C VAL A 135 -6.42 2.46 8.40
N GLU A 136 -6.78 3.05 9.54
CA GLU A 136 -6.87 4.51 9.65
C GLU A 136 -5.54 5.05 10.16
N ASN A 137 -4.74 5.61 9.26
CA ASN A 137 -3.49 6.28 9.59
C ASN A 137 -3.77 7.69 10.12
N MET A 138 -2.86 8.22 10.96
CA MET A 138 -2.97 9.54 11.59
C MET A 138 -4.28 9.71 12.40
N SER A 139 -4.79 8.64 12.97
CA SER A 139 -6.06 8.59 13.69
C SER A 139 -6.07 9.49 14.93
N TYR A 140 -4.94 9.59 15.61
CA TYR A 140 -4.77 10.41 16.80
C TYR A 140 -3.30 10.81 16.98
N PHE A 141 -3.08 11.80 17.84
CA PHE A 141 -1.76 12.20 18.31
C PHE A 141 -1.67 11.97 19.83
N LYS A 142 -0.66 11.25 20.27
CA LYS A 142 -0.37 11.07 21.69
C LYS A 142 0.71 12.06 22.13
N CYS A 143 0.37 12.98 23.02
CA CYS A 143 1.31 13.96 23.53
C CYS A 143 2.50 13.27 24.22
N PRO A 144 3.75 13.54 23.82
CA PRO A 144 4.93 12.90 24.43
C PRO A 144 5.15 13.33 25.88
N ASP A 145 4.69 14.53 26.28
CA ASP A 145 4.94 15.07 27.61
C ASP A 145 3.93 14.56 28.66
N CYS A 146 2.64 14.51 28.31
CA CYS A 146 1.57 14.18 29.26
C CYS A 146 0.81 12.90 28.92
N GLY A 147 1.07 12.27 27.76
CA GLY A 147 0.37 11.06 27.30
C GLY A 147 -1.07 11.24 26.85
N ASN A 148 -1.60 12.47 26.90
CA ASN A 148 -2.97 12.73 26.46
C ASN A 148 -3.14 12.50 24.95
N ILE A 149 -4.31 11.97 24.59
CA ILE A 149 -4.69 11.73 23.18
C ILE A 149 -5.44 12.94 22.64
N HIS A 150 -4.99 13.41 21.47
CA HIS A 150 -5.59 14.51 20.73
C HIS A 150 -6.03 14.02 19.35
N TYR A 151 -7.24 14.37 18.94
CA TYR A 151 -7.79 14.08 17.62
C TYR A 151 -7.66 15.31 16.72
N ILE A 152 -6.51 15.42 16.06
CA ILE A 152 -6.14 16.62 15.27
C ILE A 152 -7.12 16.85 14.11
N TYR A 153 -7.60 15.77 13.48
CA TYR A 153 -8.58 15.81 12.39
C TYR A 153 -10.03 15.56 12.83
N GLY A 154 -10.29 15.64 14.16
CA GLY A 154 -11.59 15.28 14.73
C GLY A 154 -11.69 13.79 15.07
N LYS A 155 -12.83 13.42 15.64
CA LYS A 155 -13.11 12.00 15.97
C LYS A 155 -13.51 11.27 14.71
N SER A 156 -12.86 10.15 14.49
CA SER A 156 -13.12 9.26 13.36
C SER A 156 -14.52 8.62 13.44
N LYS A 157 -15.10 8.39 12.27
CA LYS A 157 -16.33 7.60 12.07
C LYS A 157 -16.05 6.24 11.43
N ILE A 158 -14.76 5.85 11.32
CA ILE A 158 -14.38 4.66 10.57
C ILE A 158 -14.96 3.37 11.14
N ASP A 159 -15.15 3.29 12.48
CA ASP A 159 -15.78 2.13 13.12
C ASP A 159 -17.25 1.99 12.69
N GLU A 160 -17.96 3.11 12.53
CA GLU A 160 -19.35 3.11 12.04
C GLU A 160 -19.42 2.65 10.58
N VAL A 161 -18.49 3.14 9.74
CA VAL A 161 -18.38 2.74 8.33
C VAL A 161 -18.03 1.25 8.21
N ALA A 162 -17.09 0.77 9.00
CA ALA A 162 -16.71 -0.64 9.03
C ALA A 162 -17.88 -1.54 9.43
N ALA A 163 -18.58 -1.19 10.52
CA ALA A 163 -19.75 -1.92 11.01
C ALA A 163 -20.90 -1.94 9.98
N ALA A 164 -21.16 -0.83 9.30
CA ALA A 164 -22.19 -0.73 8.26
C ALA A 164 -21.90 -1.58 7.01
N ASN A 165 -20.64 -2.00 6.82
CA ASN A 165 -20.18 -2.78 5.69
C ASN A 165 -19.69 -4.19 6.06
N ASP A 166 -19.97 -4.65 7.29
CA ASP A 166 -19.57 -5.97 7.81
C ASP A 166 -18.05 -6.20 7.83
N ILE A 167 -17.24 -5.12 7.87
CA ILE A 167 -15.79 -5.18 7.97
C ILE A 167 -15.42 -5.30 9.45
N LYS A 168 -14.80 -6.41 9.82
CA LYS A 168 -14.55 -6.76 11.23
C LYS A 168 -13.27 -6.15 11.79
N THR A 169 -12.29 -5.88 10.93
CA THR A 169 -10.95 -5.49 11.34
C THR A 169 -10.69 -4.03 11.00
N VAL A 170 -10.42 -3.23 12.04
CA VAL A 170 -10.03 -1.82 11.92
C VAL A 170 -8.81 -1.59 12.78
N ALA A 171 -7.71 -1.12 12.18
CA ALA A 171 -6.52 -0.66 12.89
C ALA A 171 -6.44 0.86 12.86
N LYS A 172 -6.04 1.47 13.98
CA LYS A 172 -5.88 2.93 14.11
C LYS A 172 -4.45 3.25 14.49
N LEU A 173 -3.75 3.96 13.62
CA LEU A 173 -2.35 4.32 13.81
C LEU A 173 -2.22 5.78 14.28
N PRO A 174 -1.31 6.06 15.22
CA PRO A 174 -1.06 7.42 15.67
C PRO A 174 -0.29 8.24 14.62
N MET A 175 -0.37 9.56 14.77
CA MET A 175 0.64 10.44 14.19
C MET A 175 1.94 10.28 14.98
N ASP A 176 2.99 9.77 14.34
CA ASP A 176 4.30 9.57 14.97
C ASP A 176 5.42 10.02 14.02
N ALA A 177 6.18 11.04 14.46
CA ALA A 177 7.33 11.53 13.71
C ALA A 177 8.46 10.48 13.58
N LYS A 178 8.52 9.50 14.49
CA LYS A 178 9.47 8.40 14.42
C LYS A 178 9.20 7.51 13.20
N VAL A 179 7.91 7.26 12.90
CA VAL A 179 7.51 6.51 11.70
C VAL A 179 8.01 7.21 10.44
N ALA A 180 7.74 8.52 10.31
CA ALA A 180 8.21 9.31 9.17
C ALA A 180 9.74 9.27 9.06
N GLY A 181 10.46 9.44 10.16
CA GLY A 181 11.93 9.42 10.18
C GLY A 181 12.53 8.08 9.76
N LEU A 182 11.93 6.96 10.14
CA LEU A 182 12.37 5.63 9.73
C LEU A 182 12.11 5.39 8.24
N VAL A 183 10.91 5.72 7.76
CA VAL A 183 10.54 5.60 6.35
C VAL A 183 11.45 6.47 5.46
N ASP A 184 11.65 7.74 5.82
CA ASP A 184 12.51 8.66 5.07
C ASP A 184 13.99 8.22 5.01
N SER A 185 14.44 7.46 6.03
CA SER A 185 15.79 6.92 6.10
C SER A 185 15.93 5.51 5.48
N GLY A 186 14.90 4.97 4.85
CA GLY A 186 14.92 3.64 4.23
C GLY A 186 14.90 2.49 5.22
N LYS A 187 14.27 2.68 6.37
CA LYS A 187 14.25 1.75 7.50
C LYS A 187 12.84 1.33 7.89
N ALA A 188 11.94 1.21 6.92
CA ALA A 188 10.55 0.80 7.18
C ALA A 188 10.46 -0.55 7.94
N GLU A 189 11.41 -1.45 7.71
CA GLU A 189 11.47 -2.75 8.39
C GLU A 189 11.83 -2.70 9.88
N GLU A 190 12.24 -1.52 10.40
CA GLU A 190 12.51 -1.30 11.83
C GLU A 190 11.28 -0.74 12.57
N LEU A 191 10.15 -0.55 11.88
CA LEU A 191 8.92 -0.05 12.49
C LEU A 191 8.29 -1.08 13.44
N ASP A 192 7.76 -0.60 14.56
CA ASP A 192 6.84 -1.37 15.38
C ASP A 192 5.45 -1.39 14.72
N VAL A 193 5.07 -2.53 14.21
CA VAL A 193 3.83 -2.75 13.47
C VAL A 193 2.77 -3.52 14.27
N SER A 194 2.96 -3.70 15.58
CA SER A 194 2.06 -4.45 16.47
C SER A 194 0.60 -3.97 16.44
N ALA A 195 0.38 -2.68 16.14
CA ALA A 195 -0.95 -2.14 15.93
C ALA A 195 -1.69 -2.71 14.70
N LEU A 196 -0.98 -3.42 13.82
CA LEU A 196 -1.50 -4.06 12.62
C LEU A 196 -1.72 -5.58 12.79
N ASP A 197 -1.47 -6.17 13.95
CA ASP A 197 -1.59 -7.62 14.17
C ASP A 197 -2.96 -8.15 13.76
N GLY A 198 -4.05 -7.43 14.10
CA GLY A 198 -5.40 -7.82 13.69
C GLY A 198 -5.64 -7.78 12.17
N ILE A 199 -4.94 -6.89 11.44
CA ILE A 199 -4.97 -6.85 9.98
C ILE A 199 -4.21 -8.07 9.43
N PHE A 200 -3.06 -8.39 10.00
CA PHE A 200 -2.29 -9.57 9.63
C PHE A 200 -3.10 -10.86 9.82
N ASP A 201 -3.75 -11.02 10.97
CA ASP A 201 -4.63 -12.15 11.24
C ASP A 201 -5.77 -12.28 10.20
N ALA A 202 -6.32 -11.15 9.76
CA ALA A 202 -7.37 -11.13 8.74
C ALA A 202 -6.87 -11.49 7.33
N ILE A 203 -5.58 -11.28 7.04
CA ILE A 203 -4.94 -11.69 5.78
C ILE A 203 -4.68 -13.20 5.77
N MET A 204 -4.30 -13.75 6.92
CA MET A 204 -3.88 -15.17 7.06
C MET A 204 -5.04 -16.12 7.33
N ALA A 205 -6.28 -15.61 7.50
CA ALA A 205 -7.48 -16.40 7.77
C ALA A 205 -8.10 -16.99 6.52
#